data_56fce9924b2ec2880e382154f756d20c
#
_entry.id   56fce9924b2ec2880e382154f756d20c
#
_cell.length_a   1.000
_cell.length_b   1.000
_cell.length_c   1.000
_cell.angle_alpha   90.00
_cell.angle_beta   90.00
_cell.angle_gamma   90.00
#
_symmetry.space_group_name_H-M   'P 1'
#
loop_
_entity.id
_entity.type
_entity.pdbx_description
1 polymer ?
#
loop_
_entity_poly.entity_id
_entity_poly.type
_entity_poly.pdbx_seq_one_letter_code
_entity_poly.pdbx_strand_id
1 'polypeptide(L)'
;MNIERLMASLEAKHPGESEYLQAVKEVLLSIQDIYNQHPEFEKASLIERLVEPDRIFTFKVPWVDDKGKVQVNLGYRVQFNNAIGPYKGGIRFHASVNLSILKFLGFEQTFKNALTTLPMGGGKGGSDFSPRGKSDAEIMRFCHAFMLELWRHVGPDMDVPAGDIGVGGREVGYMFGMYKKLTREFTGTFTGKGLEFGGSLIRPEATGFGGLYFVNQMLKNKGIDIKGKTVAVSGFGNVAWGAVTKATELGAKVVTISGPDGYVYDPDGISGDKIDYMLELRASGNDIVAPYAEKYPNAKFVAGRRPWEVKVDIALPCATQNELNGEDACNLIKNSVLCIGEISNMGCTPEAIDAFIENKMLYAPGKAVNAGGVATSGLEMSQNAMHMSWSAKEVDDKLHQIMYGIHEQCVKYGTEPDGYINYVKGANIAGFMKVAHAMMAQGIV
;
A
#
# COMPACT_ATOMS: atom_id res chain seq x y z
N MET A 1 27.57 10.24 3.10
CA MET A 1 26.51 10.35 4.16
C MET A 1 26.95 9.61 5.41
N ASN A 2 26.91 10.26 6.56
CA ASN A 2 27.19 9.63 7.87
C ASN A 2 25.85 9.33 8.58
N ILE A 3 25.39 8.09 8.44
CA ILE A 3 24.08 7.65 8.95
C ILE A 3 24.04 7.68 10.49
N GLU A 4 25.10 7.26 11.17
CA GLU A 4 25.14 7.24 12.64
C GLU A 4 24.96 8.63 13.24
N ARG A 5 25.69 9.63 12.70
CA ARG A 5 25.58 11.02 13.13
C ARG A 5 24.16 11.58 12.88
N LEU A 6 23.60 11.28 11.71
CA LEU A 6 22.26 11.73 11.34
C LEU A 6 21.21 11.11 12.26
N MET A 7 21.28 9.79 12.47
CA MET A 7 20.35 9.09 13.36
C MET A 7 20.43 9.59 14.81
N ALA A 8 21.64 9.80 15.33
CA ALA A 8 21.81 10.38 16.68
C ALA A 8 21.16 11.77 16.80
N SER A 9 21.25 12.61 15.75
CA SER A 9 20.59 13.92 15.71
C SER A 9 19.07 13.79 15.67
N LEU A 10 18.54 12.84 14.90
CA LEU A 10 17.09 12.60 14.81
C LEU A 10 16.52 12.01 16.10
N GLU A 11 17.20 11.08 16.73
CA GLU A 11 16.81 10.50 18.02
C GLU A 11 16.72 11.58 19.12
N ALA A 12 17.66 12.53 19.12
CA ALA A 12 17.64 13.65 20.06
C ALA A 12 16.44 14.62 19.81
N LYS A 13 16.03 14.79 18.55
CA LYS A 13 14.89 15.64 18.17
C LYS A 13 13.53 14.96 18.36
N HIS A 14 13.48 13.65 18.18
CA HIS A 14 12.26 12.84 18.15
C HIS A 14 12.29 11.70 19.18
N PRO A 15 12.44 12.00 20.47
CA PRO A 15 12.55 10.99 21.51
C PRO A 15 11.26 10.15 21.60
N GLY A 16 11.40 8.82 21.62
CA GLY A 16 10.28 7.89 21.74
C GLY A 16 9.52 7.59 20.44
N GLU A 17 9.94 8.14 19.30
CA GLU A 17 9.33 7.86 17.99
C GLU A 17 10.02 6.67 17.28
N SER A 18 10.00 5.49 17.90
CA SER A 18 10.77 4.31 17.48
C SER A 18 10.45 3.84 16.07
N GLU A 19 9.16 3.80 15.68
CA GLU A 19 8.72 3.33 14.37
C GLU A 19 9.21 4.27 13.25
N TYR A 20 9.14 5.58 13.50
CA TYR A 20 9.62 6.58 12.56
C TYR A 20 11.14 6.52 12.39
N LEU A 21 11.89 6.48 13.49
CA LEU A 21 13.35 6.42 13.47
C LEU A 21 13.88 5.15 12.79
N GLN A 22 13.21 4.01 13.03
CA GLN A 22 13.56 2.76 12.36
C GLN A 22 13.35 2.85 10.85
N ALA A 23 12.21 3.35 10.40
CA ALA A 23 11.92 3.49 8.96
C ALA A 23 12.91 4.43 8.25
N VAL A 24 13.26 5.54 8.88
CA VAL A 24 14.29 6.45 8.34
C VAL A 24 15.61 5.72 8.21
N LYS A 25 16.07 5.01 9.24
CA LYS A 25 17.33 4.28 9.23
C LYS A 25 17.38 3.23 8.10
N GLU A 26 16.32 2.45 7.93
CA GLU A 26 16.23 1.43 6.88
C GLU A 26 16.34 2.04 5.48
N VAL A 27 15.63 3.13 5.22
CA VAL A 27 15.71 3.82 3.93
C VAL A 27 17.10 4.39 3.71
N LEU A 28 17.71 5.07 4.71
CA LEU A 28 19.04 5.65 4.58
C LEU A 28 20.12 4.60 4.29
N LEU A 29 20.04 3.43 4.92
CA LEU A 29 20.95 2.32 4.63
C LEU A 29 20.79 1.83 3.18
N SER A 30 19.58 1.78 2.68
CA SER A 30 19.31 1.28 1.33
C SER A 30 19.73 2.23 0.20
N ILE A 31 19.84 3.54 0.48
CA ILE A 31 20.19 4.57 -0.51
C ILE A 31 21.61 5.12 -0.35
N GLN A 32 22.36 4.67 0.66
CA GLN A 32 23.67 5.26 1.03
C GLN A 32 24.65 5.30 -0.14
N ASP A 33 24.76 4.22 -0.89
CA ASP A 33 25.72 4.11 -1.99
C ASP A 33 25.40 5.09 -3.13
N ILE A 34 24.12 5.17 -3.52
CA ILE A 34 23.71 6.10 -4.58
C ILE A 34 23.81 7.55 -4.12
N TYR A 35 23.47 7.84 -2.86
CA TYR A 35 23.62 9.18 -2.30
C TYR A 35 25.06 9.66 -2.33
N ASN A 36 26.03 8.79 -1.97
CA ASN A 36 27.46 9.13 -1.96
C ASN A 36 28.05 9.42 -3.35
N GLN A 37 27.37 8.99 -4.41
CA GLN A 37 27.72 9.32 -5.79
C GLN A 37 27.26 10.72 -6.22
N HIS A 38 26.47 11.42 -5.36
CA HIS A 38 25.87 12.72 -5.63
C HIS A 38 26.28 13.76 -4.57
N PRO A 39 27.52 14.31 -4.64
CA PRO A 39 28.00 15.26 -3.64
C PRO A 39 27.18 16.56 -3.56
N GLU A 40 26.41 16.88 -4.61
CA GLU A 40 25.45 17.99 -4.63
C GLU A 40 24.32 17.81 -3.62
N PHE A 41 23.92 16.58 -3.30
CA PHE A 41 22.88 16.30 -2.32
C PHE A 41 23.33 16.69 -0.90
N GLU A 42 24.58 16.41 -0.55
CA GLU A 42 25.14 16.78 0.73
C GLU A 42 25.26 18.30 0.89
N LYS A 43 25.70 19.00 -0.17
CA LYS A 43 25.79 20.48 -0.17
C LYS A 43 24.43 21.16 0.04
N ALA A 44 23.34 20.50 -0.39
CA ALA A 44 21.97 21.00 -0.24
C ALA A 44 21.30 20.55 1.06
N SER A 45 22.00 19.84 1.96
CA SER A 45 21.40 19.18 3.14
C SER A 45 20.15 18.41 2.79
N LEU A 46 20.20 17.66 1.67
CA LEU A 46 19.03 17.02 1.10
C LEU A 46 18.38 16.04 2.08
N ILE A 47 19.19 15.21 2.75
CA ILE A 47 18.67 14.19 3.68
C ILE A 47 18.06 14.83 4.92
N GLU A 48 18.69 15.83 5.50
CA GLU A 48 18.18 16.53 6.67
C GLU A 48 16.81 17.16 6.39
N ARG A 49 16.59 17.62 5.17
CA ARG A 49 15.30 18.15 4.70
C ARG A 49 14.30 17.04 4.37
N LEU A 50 14.77 15.92 3.83
CA LEU A 50 13.91 14.80 3.40
C LEU A 50 13.35 13.99 4.56
N VAL A 51 14.10 13.86 5.65
CA VAL A 51 13.70 13.07 6.82
C VAL A 51 12.79 13.82 7.79
N GLU A 52 12.63 15.10 7.65
CA GLU A 52 11.70 15.89 8.46
C GLU A 52 10.40 16.15 7.66
N PRO A 53 9.21 15.97 8.24
CA PRO A 53 7.97 16.32 7.58
C PRO A 53 7.83 17.84 7.42
N ASP A 54 7.24 18.27 6.30
CA ASP A 54 7.01 19.69 6.04
C ASP A 54 6.08 20.32 7.10
N ARG A 55 5.03 19.61 7.51
CA ARG A 55 4.05 20.08 8.53
C ARG A 55 3.39 18.92 9.25
N ILE A 56 3.06 19.16 10.51
CA ILE A 56 2.28 18.25 11.34
C ILE A 56 1.15 19.04 11.99
N PHE A 57 -0.07 18.54 11.83
CA PHE A 57 -1.25 19.04 12.53
C PHE A 57 -1.69 18.02 13.57
N THR A 58 -1.81 18.47 14.82
CA THR A 58 -2.35 17.68 15.92
C THR A 58 -3.50 18.45 16.51
N PHE A 59 -4.65 17.81 16.65
CA PHE A 59 -5.87 18.45 17.13
C PHE A 59 -6.72 17.49 17.97
N LYS A 60 -7.52 18.03 18.87
CA LYS A 60 -8.52 17.27 19.62
C LYS A 60 -9.81 17.16 18.80
N VAL A 61 -10.45 16.00 18.90
CA VAL A 61 -11.72 15.70 18.23
C VAL A 61 -12.76 15.34 19.29
N PRO A 62 -13.52 16.30 19.83
CA PRO A 62 -14.64 16.01 20.71
C PRO A 62 -15.86 15.61 19.88
N TRP A 63 -16.55 14.56 20.32
CA TRP A 63 -17.77 14.07 19.70
C TRP A 63 -18.69 13.40 20.73
N VAL A 64 -19.94 13.14 20.37
CA VAL A 64 -20.94 12.57 21.28
C VAL A 64 -21.32 11.16 20.82
N ASP A 65 -21.26 10.19 21.72
CA ASP A 65 -21.67 8.80 21.43
C ASP A 65 -23.20 8.64 21.44
N ASP A 66 -23.69 7.43 21.14
CA ASP A 66 -25.13 7.15 21.10
C ASP A 66 -25.81 7.21 22.48
N LYS A 67 -25.02 7.20 23.56
CA LYS A 67 -25.51 7.36 24.95
C LYS A 67 -25.51 8.83 25.40
N GLY A 68 -25.19 9.76 24.53
CA GLY A 68 -25.10 11.17 24.84
C GLY A 68 -23.85 11.58 25.62
N LYS A 69 -22.85 10.68 25.75
CA LYS A 69 -21.60 10.98 26.46
C LYS A 69 -20.60 11.63 25.50
N VAL A 70 -19.94 12.68 25.97
CA VAL A 70 -18.84 13.33 25.25
C VAL A 70 -17.61 12.43 25.28
N GLN A 71 -17.07 12.16 24.11
CA GLN A 71 -15.82 11.46 23.87
C GLN A 71 -14.80 12.46 23.29
N VAL A 72 -13.51 12.24 23.55
CA VAL A 72 -12.43 13.07 23.02
C VAL A 72 -11.33 12.16 22.50
N ASN A 73 -11.02 12.31 21.23
CA ASN A 73 -9.91 11.64 20.57
C ASN A 73 -8.88 12.66 20.06
N LEU A 74 -7.68 12.19 19.74
CA LEU A 74 -6.67 12.99 19.04
C LEU A 74 -6.72 12.70 17.54
N GLY A 75 -6.67 13.75 16.75
CA GLY A 75 -6.53 13.69 15.31
C GLY A 75 -5.18 14.24 14.85
N TYR A 76 -4.69 13.69 13.74
CA TYR A 76 -3.38 14.04 13.17
C TYR A 76 -3.44 14.13 11.66
N ARG A 77 -2.66 15.03 11.08
CA ARG A 77 -2.26 15.00 9.67
C ARG A 77 -0.79 15.34 9.55
N VAL A 78 -0.03 14.44 8.97
CA VAL A 78 1.39 14.62 8.61
C VAL A 78 1.45 14.91 7.12
N GLN A 79 1.82 16.11 6.75
CA GLN A 79 2.19 16.53 5.41
C GLN A 79 3.69 16.35 5.29
N PHE A 80 4.11 15.21 4.70
CA PHE A 80 5.50 14.80 4.83
C PHE A 80 6.39 15.46 3.80
N ASN A 81 6.07 15.35 2.52
CA ASN A 81 6.84 15.92 1.43
C ASN A 81 5.97 16.14 0.20
N ASN A 82 6.03 17.31 -0.42
CA ASN A 82 5.25 17.67 -1.61
C ASN A 82 6.11 18.03 -2.83
N ALA A 83 7.38 17.66 -2.85
CA ALA A 83 8.29 18.01 -3.95
C ALA A 83 7.82 17.50 -5.32
N ILE A 84 7.05 16.41 -5.37
CA ILE A 84 6.57 15.80 -6.63
C ILE A 84 5.07 15.96 -6.87
N GLY A 85 4.35 16.61 -5.98
CA GLY A 85 2.91 16.85 -6.10
C GLY A 85 2.23 17.04 -4.74
N PRO A 86 0.90 17.24 -4.71
CA PRO A 86 0.16 17.42 -3.46
C PRO A 86 0.44 16.27 -2.49
N TYR A 87 0.42 16.58 -1.19
CA TYR A 87 0.52 15.53 -0.18
C TYR A 87 -0.57 14.49 -0.41
N LYS A 88 -0.23 13.22 -0.38
CA LYS A 88 -1.16 12.12 -0.67
C LYS A 88 -0.94 10.96 0.28
N GLY A 89 -2.00 10.52 0.93
CA GLY A 89 -1.96 9.35 1.80
C GLY A 89 -3.21 9.18 2.65
N GLY A 90 -3.42 7.97 3.15
CA GLY A 90 -4.62 7.58 3.86
C GLY A 90 -4.78 8.21 5.24
N ILE A 91 -6.01 8.15 5.74
CA ILE A 91 -6.38 8.42 7.13
C ILE A 91 -6.66 7.08 7.80
N ARG A 92 -6.05 6.83 8.95
CA ARG A 92 -6.21 5.61 9.75
C ARG A 92 -7.01 5.90 11.02
N PHE A 93 -8.08 5.13 11.25
CA PHE A 93 -8.83 5.15 12.51
C PHE A 93 -8.60 3.84 13.25
N HIS A 94 -7.70 3.88 14.24
CA HIS A 94 -7.36 2.72 15.04
C HIS A 94 -6.79 3.16 16.39
N ALA A 95 -7.11 2.43 17.46
CA ALA A 95 -6.67 2.77 18.82
C ALA A 95 -5.13 2.87 19.00
N SER A 96 -4.35 2.22 18.14
CA SER A 96 -2.88 2.29 18.19
C SER A 96 -2.28 3.52 17.49
N VAL A 97 -3.09 4.35 16.85
CA VAL A 97 -2.58 5.52 16.10
C VAL A 97 -1.89 6.50 17.05
N ASN A 98 -0.66 6.85 16.71
CA ASN A 98 0.14 7.88 17.35
C ASN A 98 0.96 8.62 16.31
N LEU A 99 1.65 9.68 16.71
CA LEU A 99 2.41 10.51 15.79
C LEU A 99 3.60 9.78 15.14
N SER A 100 4.31 8.92 15.90
CA SER A 100 5.44 8.14 15.38
C SER A 100 5.02 7.25 14.20
N ILE A 101 3.91 6.51 14.36
CA ILE A 101 3.34 5.66 13.32
C ILE A 101 2.95 6.48 12.08
N LEU A 102 2.34 7.66 12.26
CA LEU A 102 1.91 8.48 11.12
C LEU A 102 3.07 9.16 10.40
N LYS A 103 4.13 9.55 11.11
CA LYS A 103 5.39 10.03 10.51
C LYS A 103 6.07 8.93 9.71
N PHE A 104 6.20 7.74 10.28
CA PHE A 104 6.70 6.55 9.59
C PHE A 104 5.95 6.31 8.29
N LEU A 105 4.62 6.20 8.37
CA LEU A 105 3.79 5.92 7.22
C LEU A 105 3.80 7.05 6.17
N GLY A 106 3.89 8.31 6.59
CA GLY A 106 4.01 9.47 5.68
C GLY A 106 5.34 9.51 4.95
N PHE A 107 6.43 9.18 5.65
CA PHE A 107 7.76 9.05 5.09
C PHE A 107 7.82 7.96 4.00
N GLU A 108 7.37 6.75 4.31
CA GLU A 108 7.33 5.67 3.33
C GLU A 108 6.38 5.95 2.16
N GLN A 109 5.24 6.62 2.43
CA GLN A 109 4.29 6.98 1.40
C GLN A 109 4.89 7.92 0.36
N THR A 110 5.81 8.79 0.75
CA THR A 110 6.53 9.69 -0.16
C THR A 110 7.24 8.90 -1.28
N PHE A 111 7.97 7.86 -0.93
CA PHE A 111 8.71 7.04 -1.90
C PHE A 111 7.80 6.10 -2.69
N LYS A 112 6.79 5.54 -2.05
CA LYS A 112 5.78 4.72 -2.73
C LYS A 112 5.04 5.50 -3.81
N ASN A 113 4.60 6.71 -3.49
CA ASN A 113 3.92 7.58 -4.47
C ASN A 113 4.88 7.99 -5.60
N ALA A 114 6.14 8.26 -5.29
CA ALA A 114 7.15 8.61 -6.28
C ALA A 114 7.34 7.53 -7.35
N LEU A 115 7.24 6.24 -6.98
CA LEU A 115 7.35 5.12 -7.91
C LEU A 115 6.25 5.14 -8.98
N THR A 116 5.04 5.61 -8.65
CA THR A 116 3.93 5.64 -9.62
C THR A 116 4.16 6.58 -10.79
N THR A 117 5.16 7.46 -10.71
CA THR A 117 5.43 8.58 -11.62
C THR A 117 4.34 9.66 -11.67
N LEU A 118 3.21 9.46 -11.03
CA LEU A 118 2.15 10.43 -10.92
C LEU A 118 2.55 11.59 -9.97
N PRO A 119 1.98 12.79 -10.14
CA PRO A 119 2.32 13.95 -9.33
C PRO A 119 1.64 13.87 -7.95
N MET A 120 2.19 13.05 -7.07
CA MET A 120 1.70 12.84 -5.71
C MET A 120 2.87 12.82 -4.74
N GLY A 121 2.84 13.72 -3.77
CA GLY A 121 3.74 13.73 -2.62
C GLY A 121 3.35 12.70 -1.55
N GLY A 122 3.90 12.81 -0.37
CA GLY A 122 3.64 11.92 0.76
C GLY A 122 2.93 12.61 1.91
N GLY A 123 1.92 11.98 2.45
CA GLY A 123 1.21 12.42 3.65
C GLY A 123 0.51 11.25 4.35
N LYS A 124 0.18 11.44 5.61
CA LYS A 124 -0.58 10.45 6.39
C LYS A 124 -1.38 11.13 7.48
N GLY A 125 -2.57 10.62 7.74
CA GLY A 125 -3.40 11.12 8.82
C GLY A 125 -4.01 10.00 9.63
N GLY A 126 -4.67 10.37 10.73
CA GLY A 126 -5.37 9.38 11.54
C GLY A 126 -5.84 9.91 12.87
N SER A 127 -6.43 9.01 13.62
CA SER A 127 -6.90 9.23 14.99
C SER A 127 -6.82 7.93 15.78
N ASP A 128 -6.68 8.05 17.10
CA ASP A 128 -6.82 6.96 18.05
C ASP A 128 -8.28 6.47 18.22
N PHE A 129 -9.20 7.06 17.48
CA PHE A 129 -10.58 6.58 17.35
C PHE A 129 -10.62 5.21 16.68
N SER A 130 -11.41 4.28 17.21
CA SER A 130 -11.70 2.99 16.58
C SER A 130 -13.16 2.91 16.15
N PRO A 131 -13.46 2.69 14.86
CA PRO A 131 -14.84 2.52 14.39
C PRO A 131 -15.43 1.16 14.79
N ARG A 132 -14.58 0.22 15.25
CA ARG A 132 -15.03 -1.13 15.60
C ARG A 132 -16.03 -1.09 16.76
N GLY A 133 -17.20 -1.68 16.54
CA GLY A 133 -18.29 -1.72 17.54
C GLY A 133 -19.03 -0.40 17.71
N LYS A 134 -18.82 0.59 16.85
CA LYS A 134 -19.57 1.85 16.80
C LYS A 134 -20.71 1.77 15.78
N SER A 135 -21.78 2.52 16.05
CA SER A 135 -22.86 2.70 15.10
C SER A 135 -22.45 3.58 13.92
N ASP A 136 -23.16 3.47 12.79
CA ASP A 136 -22.94 4.39 11.64
C ASP A 136 -23.13 5.85 12.03
N ALA A 137 -24.08 6.14 12.94
CA ALA A 137 -24.33 7.48 13.45
C ALA A 137 -23.16 8.02 14.29
N GLU A 138 -22.54 7.18 15.14
CA GLU A 138 -21.35 7.53 15.89
C GLU A 138 -20.17 7.81 14.97
N ILE A 139 -19.92 6.94 13.98
CA ILE A 139 -18.85 7.07 13.00
C ILE A 139 -19.04 8.35 12.17
N MET A 140 -20.26 8.64 11.74
CA MET A 140 -20.58 9.86 11.01
C MET A 140 -20.29 11.12 11.87
N ARG A 141 -20.72 11.15 13.11
CA ARG A 141 -20.45 12.27 14.03
C ARG A 141 -18.95 12.48 14.25
N PHE A 142 -18.22 11.37 14.43
CA PHE A 142 -16.77 11.44 14.57
C PHE A 142 -16.11 11.98 13.28
N CYS A 143 -16.45 11.46 12.11
CA CYS A 143 -15.92 11.93 10.82
C CYS A 143 -16.19 13.42 10.60
N HIS A 144 -17.38 13.91 10.96
CA HIS A 144 -17.72 15.32 10.87
C HIS A 144 -16.90 16.17 11.83
N ALA A 145 -16.74 15.73 13.09
CA ALA A 145 -15.92 16.43 14.08
C ALA A 145 -14.43 16.47 13.67
N PHE A 146 -13.91 15.36 13.14
CA PHE A 146 -12.55 15.27 12.61
C PHE A 146 -12.33 16.25 11.44
N MET A 147 -13.30 16.37 10.54
CA MET A 147 -13.21 17.29 9.40
C MET A 147 -13.36 18.76 9.78
N LEU A 148 -14.04 19.10 10.87
CA LEU A 148 -14.10 20.49 11.38
C LEU A 148 -12.71 21.05 11.69
N GLU A 149 -11.78 20.19 12.09
CA GLU A 149 -10.39 20.58 12.35
C GLU A 149 -9.53 20.49 11.07
N LEU A 150 -9.72 19.43 10.26
CA LEU A 150 -8.83 19.11 9.16
C LEU A 150 -9.10 19.91 7.88
N TRP A 151 -10.31 20.36 7.61
CA TRP A 151 -10.73 20.85 6.29
C TRP A 151 -9.87 21.98 5.71
N ARG A 152 -9.28 22.84 6.55
CA ARG A 152 -8.42 23.96 6.11
C ARG A 152 -7.05 23.50 5.62
N HIS A 153 -6.68 22.27 5.90
CA HIS A 153 -5.34 21.71 5.66
C HIS A 153 -5.34 20.69 4.53
N VAL A 154 -6.47 20.45 3.89
CA VAL A 154 -6.63 19.52 2.76
C VAL A 154 -7.31 20.22 1.58
N GLY A 155 -7.08 19.68 0.40
CA GLY A 155 -7.62 20.22 -0.84
C GLY A 155 -7.07 19.49 -2.06
N PRO A 156 -7.70 19.63 -3.24
CA PRO A 156 -7.36 18.84 -4.43
C PRO A 156 -5.91 19.05 -4.91
N ASP A 157 -5.35 20.26 -4.73
CA ASP A 157 -4.02 20.63 -5.20
C ASP A 157 -3.00 20.81 -4.04
N MET A 158 -3.43 20.59 -2.80
CA MET A 158 -2.58 20.75 -1.62
C MET A 158 -2.32 19.43 -0.89
N ASP A 159 -3.38 18.77 -0.47
CA ASP A 159 -3.31 17.53 0.30
C ASP A 159 -4.57 16.70 0.09
N VAL A 160 -4.43 15.52 -0.51
CA VAL A 160 -5.55 14.65 -0.89
C VAL A 160 -5.53 13.38 -0.04
N PRO A 161 -6.35 13.31 1.02
CA PRO A 161 -6.47 12.12 1.85
C PRO A 161 -7.14 10.95 1.12
N ALA A 162 -7.01 9.76 1.69
CA ALA A 162 -7.67 8.54 1.24
C ALA A 162 -8.07 7.67 2.44
N GLY A 163 -8.65 6.50 2.18
CA GLY A 163 -8.87 5.48 3.19
C GLY A 163 -7.59 4.73 3.59
N ASP A 164 -7.62 4.15 4.77
CA ASP A 164 -6.63 3.23 5.34
C ASP A 164 -7.33 2.35 6.40
N ILE A 165 -6.61 1.69 7.29
CA ILE A 165 -7.22 0.86 8.35
C ILE A 165 -8.30 1.66 9.11
N GLY A 166 -9.49 1.09 9.22
CA GLY A 166 -10.64 1.71 9.88
C GLY A 166 -11.31 2.86 9.10
N VAL A 167 -10.87 3.12 7.87
CA VAL A 167 -11.44 4.16 6.99
C VAL A 167 -11.69 3.55 5.62
N GLY A 168 -12.92 3.19 5.36
CA GLY A 168 -13.40 2.69 4.06
C GLY A 168 -14.21 3.75 3.31
N GLY A 169 -14.96 3.29 2.31
CA GLY A 169 -15.80 4.17 1.48
C GLY A 169 -16.85 4.94 2.28
N ARG A 170 -17.40 4.34 3.35
CA ARG A 170 -18.35 4.99 4.28
C ARG A 170 -17.73 6.20 4.97
N GLU A 171 -16.59 6.02 5.61
CA GLU A 171 -15.88 7.08 6.33
C GLU A 171 -15.38 8.16 5.37
N VAL A 172 -14.85 7.78 4.21
CA VAL A 172 -14.47 8.73 3.14
C VAL A 172 -15.69 9.54 2.70
N GLY A 173 -16.85 8.91 2.52
CA GLY A 173 -18.08 9.58 2.17
C GLY A 173 -18.52 10.61 3.23
N TYR A 174 -18.49 10.24 4.51
CA TYR A 174 -18.85 11.17 5.60
C TYR A 174 -17.87 12.35 5.69
N MET A 175 -16.57 12.10 5.57
CA MET A 175 -15.56 13.17 5.57
C MET A 175 -15.67 14.08 4.34
N PHE A 176 -15.86 13.52 3.16
CA PHE A 176 -16.04 14.30 1.93
C PHE A 176 -17.31 15.16 1.97
N GLY A 177 -18.43 14.60 2.46
CA GLY A 177 -19.67 15.32 2.61
C GLY A 177 -19.53 16.54 3.53
N MET A 178 -18.80 16.40 4.64
CA MET A 178 -18.53 17.51 5.56
C MET A 178 -17.57 18.53 4.95
N TYR A 179 -16.50 18.08 4.27
CA TYR A 179 -15.57 18.95 3.54
C TYR A 179 -16.31 19.81 2.52
N LYS A 180 -17.12 19.19 1.65
CA LYS A 180 -17.95 19.88 0.65
C LYS A 180 -18.88 20.91 1.29
N LYS A 181 -19.47 20.61 2.44
CA LYS A 181 -20.34 21.55 3.16
C LYS A 181 -19.57 22.76 3.68
N LEU A 182 -18.37 22.56 4.21
CA LEU A 182 -17.55 23.63 4.80
C LEU A 182 -16.93 24.53 3.74
N THR A 183 -16.40 23.96 2.67
CA THR A 183 -15.77 24.71 1.58
C THR A 183 -16.76 25.30 0.59
N ARG A 184 -17.95 24.70 0.47
CA ARG A 184 -18.96 24.98 -0.57
C ARG A 184 -18.44 24.67 -1.98
N GLU A 185 -17.48 23.76 -2.10
CA GLU A 185 -16.85 23.34 -3.33
C GLU A 185 -16.99 21.83 -3.50
N PHE A 186 -17.20 21.39 -4.74
CA PHE A 186 -17.17 19.97 -5.13
C PHE A 186 -15.88 19.71 -5.90
N THR A 187 -14.82 19.30 -5.17
CA THR A 187 -13.48 19.11 -5.73
C THR A 187 -12.98 17.68 -5.53
N GLY A 188 -11.84 17.35 -6.14
CA GLY A 188 -11.16 16.08 -6.02
C GLY A 188 -10.40 15.87 -4.69
N THR A 189 -10.84 16.49 -3.62
CA THR A 189 -10.34 16.21 -2.27
C THR A 189 -10.85 14.86 -1.81
N PHE A 190 -10.01 14.01 -1.28
CA PHE A 190 -10.21 12.58 -1.02
C PHE A 190 -10.20 11.69 -2.27
N THR A 191 -9.63 10.50 -2.12
CA THR A 191 -9.78 9.38 -3.05
C THR A 191 -10.36 8.16 -2.31
N GLY A 192 -10.88 7.21 -3.09
CA GLY A 192 -11.67 6.10 -2.56
C GLY A 192 -13.12 6.51 -2.31
N LYS A 193 -13.59 7.55 -3.02
CA LYS A 193 -14.99 7.99 -3.00
C LYS A 193 -15.89 6.95 -3.68
N GLY A 194 -17.18 7.01 -3.35
CA GLY A 194 -18.20 6.28 -4.09
C GLY A 194 -18.28 6.77 -5.54
N LEU A 195 -18.72 5.89 -6.44
CA LEU A 195 -18.86 6.20 -7.86
C LEU A 195 -19.87 7.34 -8.09
N GLU A 196 -20.83 7.49 -7.20
CA GLU A 196 -21.89 8.51 -7.25
C GLU A 196 -21.37 9.94 -7.07
N PHE A 197 -20.17 10.10 -6.51
CA PHE A 197 -19.59 11.41 -6.20
C PHE A 197 -18.10 11.53 -6.53
N GLY A 198 -17.66 10.91 -7.63
CA GLY A 198 -16.35 11.11 -8.24
C GLY A 198 -15.32 10.01 -7.91
N GLY A 199 -15.76 8.85 -7.46
CA GLY A 199 -14.89 7.66 -7.33
C GLY A 199 -14.48 7.10 -8.69
N SER A 200 -13.44 6.29 -8.69
CA SER A 200 -12.92 5.61 -9.88
C SER A 200 -13.33 4.14 -9.91
N LEU A 201 -13.66 3.64 -11.10
CA LEU A 201 -13.73 2.21 -11.37
C LEU A 201 -12.36 1.55 -11.14
N ILE A 202 -12.34 0.23 -11.02
CA ILE A 202 -11.15 -0.61 -10.77
C ILE A 202 -10.51 -0.39 -9.38
N ARG A 203 -10.99 0.55 -8.54
CA ARG A 203 -10.35 0.88 -7.26
C ARG A 203 -10.32 -0.29 -6.25
N PRO A 204 -11.40 -1.10 -6.08
CA PRO A 204 -11.39 -2.23 -5.14
C PRO A 204 -10.34 -3.29 -5.50
N GLU A 205 -10.20 -3.63 -6.77
CA GLU A 205 -9.32 -4.67 -7.31
C GLU A 205 -7.92 -4.17 -7.66
N ALA A 206 -7.72 -2.85 -7.72
CA ALA A 206 -6.51 -2.21 -8.26
C ALA A 206 -5.20 -2.69 -7.66
N THR A 207 -5.17 -2.99 -6.36
CA THR A 207 -3.96 -3.47 -5.70
C THR A 207 -3.58 -4.86 -6.20
N GLY A 208 -4.56 -5.76 -6.30
CA GLY A 208 -4.36 -7.10 -6.84
C GLY A 208 -4.01 -7.08 -8.34
N PHE A 209 -4.74 -6.30 -9.13
CA PHE A 209 -4.47 -6.14 -10.57
C PHE A 209 -3.06 -5.62 -10.82
N GLY A 210 -2.70 -4.53 -10.15
CA GLY A 210 -1.37 -3.94 -10.24
C GLY A 210 -0.27 -4.92 -9.85
N GLY A 211 -0.47 -5.69 -8.77
CA GLY A 211 0.46 -6.72 -8.33
C GLY A 211 0.72 -7.76 -9.41
N LEU A 212 -0.33 -8.24 -10.06
CA LEU A 212 -0.19 -9.21 -11.16
C LEU A 212 0.49 -8.61 -12.39
N TYR A 213 0.23 -7.35 -12.73
CA TYR A 213 0.96 -6.68 -13.81
C TYR A 213 2.45 -6.61 -13.51
N PHE A 214 2.82 -6.23 -12.30
CA PHE A 214 4.22 -6.18 -11.87
C PHE A 214 4.89 -7.56 -11.91
N VAL A 215 4.27 -8.57 -11.31
CA VAL A 215 4.77 -9.96 -11.30
C VAL A 215 4.91 -10.51 -12.71
N ASN A 216 3.94 -10.25 -13.59
CA ASN A 216 4.02 -10.66 -14.98
C ASN A 216 5.22 -10.03 -15.71
N GLN A 217 5.55 -8.77 -15.43
CA GLN A 217 6.76 -8.13 -15.97
C GLN A 217 8.05 -8.74 -15.40
N MET A 218 8.08 -9.09 -14.11
CA MET A 218 9.22 -9.80 -13.51
C MET A 218 9.50 -11.12 -14.24
N LEU A 219 8.45 -11.91 -14.50
CA LEU A 219 8.55 -13.18 -15.23
C LEU A 219 8.98 -12.97 -16.67
N LYS A 220 8.36 -12.04 -17.39
CA LYS A 220 8.73 -11.70 -18.78
C LYS A 220 10.19 -11.25 -18.92
N ASN A 221 10.71 -10.51 -17.95
CA ASN A 221 12.12 -10.11 -17.92
C ASN A 221 13.07 -11.31 -17.87
N LYS A 222 12.60 -12.45 -17.35
CA LYS A 222 13.32 -13.73 -17.34
C LYS A 222 12.92 -14.67 -18.50
N GLY A 223 12.12 -14.21 -19.46
CA GLY A 223 11.63 -15.02 -20.57
C GLY A 223 10.59 -16.07 -20.18
N ILE A 224 9.92 -15.88 -19.02
CA ILE A 224 8.93 -16.83 -18.50
C ILE A 224 7.53 -16.28 -18.78
N ASP A 225 6.66 -17.13 -19.34
CA ASP A 225 5.23 -16.82 -19.49
C ASP A 225 4.47 -17.23 -18.20
N ILE A 226 3.62 -16.33 -17.74
CA ILE A 226 2.75 -16.60 -16.58
C ILE A 226 1.64 -17.63 -16.89
N LYS A 227 1.30 -17.79 -18.16
CA LYS A 227 0.25 -18.72 -18.60
C LYS A 227 0.58 -20.15 -18.18
N GLY A 228 -0.38 -20.81 -17.54
CA GLY A 228 -0.25 -22.17 -17.04
C GLY A 228 0.55 -22.32 -15.74
N LYS A 229 1.08 -21.22 -15.19
CA LYS A 229 1.77 -21.26 -13.90
C LYS A 229 0.79 -21.39 -12.73
N THR A 230 1.20 -22.14 -11.71
CA THR A 230 0.44 -22.29 -10.46
C THR A 230 0.75 -21.15 -9.51
N VAL A 231 -0.27 -20.62 -8.84
CA VAL A 231 -0.17 -19.45 -7.96
C VAL A 231 -0.75 -19.75 -6.59
N ALA A 232 0.02 -19.49 -5.53
CA ALA A 232 -0.49 -19.42 -4.17
C ALA A 232 -0.82 -17.95 -3.83
N VAL A 233 -2.05 -17.72 -3.37
CA VAL A 233 -2.53 -16.44 -2.86
C VAL A 233 -2.92 -16.61 -1.41
N SER A 234 -2.51 -15.70 -0.53
CA SER A 234 -3.05 -15.59 0.82
C SER A 234 -4.14 -14.54 0.91
N GLY A 235 -5.01 -14.66 1.93
CA GLY A 235 -6.15 -13.77 2.08
C GLY A 235 -7.33 -14.13 1.18
N PHE A 236 -8.43 -13.43 1.39
CA PHE A 236 -9.67 -13.49 0.58
C PHE A 236 -10.40 -12.13 0.55
N GLY A 237 -9.71 -11.07 0.95
CA GLY A 237 -10.16 -9.68 0.85
C GLY A 237 -10.03 -9.11 -0.58
N ASN A 238 -10.22 -7.78 -0.74
CA ASN A 238 -10.15 -7.10 -2.06
C ASN A 238 -8.83 -7.34 -2.79
N VAL A 239 -7.72 -7.33 -2.06
CA VAL A 239 -6.38 -7.52 -2.64
C VAL A 239 -6.27 -8.93 -3.22
N ALA A 240 -6.64 -9.95 -2.44
CA ALA A 240 -6.62 -11.34 -2.86
C ALA A 240 -7.62 -11.59 -4.01
N TRP A 241 -8.84 -11.06 -3.90
CA TRP A 241 -9.83 -11.18 -4.97
C TRP A 241 -9.34 -10.58 -6.29
N GLY A 242 -8.78 -9.36 -6.26
CA GLY A 242 -8.19 -8.76 -7.45
C GLY A 242 -7.02 -9.57 -8.00
N ALA A 243 -6.15 -10.11 -7.13
CA ALA A 243 -5.03 -10.96 -7.54
C ALA A 243 -5.50 -12.25 -8.21
N VAL A 244 -6.48 -12.95 -7.63
CA VAL A 244 -7.06 -14.18 -8.20
C VAL A 244 -7.71 -13.90 -9.54
N THR A 245 -8.50 -12.83 -9.65
CA THR A 245 -9.17 -12.43 -10.90
C THR A 245 -8.15 -12.17 -12.00
N LYS A 246 -7.18 -11.30 -11.75
CA LYS A 246 -6.18 -10.92 -12.77
C LYS A 246 -5.24 -12.07 -13.13
N ALA A 247 -4.83 -12.90 -12.16
CA ALA A 247 -4.01 -14.08 -12.43
C ALA A 247 -4.75 -15.06 -13.37
N THR A 248 -6.03 -15.27 -13.13
CA THR A 248 -6.89 -16.14 -13.99
C THR A 248 -7.04 -15.55 -15.39
N GLU A 249 -7.28 -14.23 -15.52
CA GLU A 249 -7.33 -13.55 -16.82
C GLU A 249 -6.02 -13.68 -17.62
N LEU A 250 -4.88 -13.66 -16.94
CA LEU A 250 -3.56 -13.84 -17.55
C LEU A 250 -3.24 -15.32 -17.86
N GLY A 251 -4.15 -16.24 -17.53
CA GLY A 251 -4.01 -17.66 -17.82
C GLY A 251 -3.23 -18.46 -16.78
N ALA A 252 -2.94 -17.90 -15.62
CA ALA A 252 -2.36 -18.62 -14.48
C ALA A 252 -3.45 -19.40 -13.72
N LYS A 253 -3.04 -20.39 -12.94
CA LYS A 253 -3.92 -21.23 -12.13
C LYS A 253 -3.71 -20.91 -10.65
N VAL A 254 -4.62 -20.16 -10.04
CA VAL A 254 -4.59 -19.90 -8.61
C VAL A 254 -5.13 -21.12 -7.86
N VAL A 255 -4.36 -21.64 -6.90
CA VAL A 255 -4.69 -22.89 -6.19
C VAL A 255 -4.92 -22.70 -4.69
N THR A 256 -4.70 -21.50 -4.14
CA THR A 256 -4.95 -21.24 -2.71
C THR A 256 -5.61 -19.89 -2.47
N ILE A 257 -6.39 -19.83 -1.40
CA ILE A 257 -6.79 -18.62 -0.66
C ILE A 257 -6.66 -18.92 0.84
N SER A 258 -6.56 -17.91 1.68
CA SER A 258 -6.46 -18.11 3.13
C SER A 258 -7.24 -17.09 3.94
N GLY A 259 -7.64 -17.48 5.15
CA GLY A 259 -8.26 -16.65 6.16
C GLY A 259 -7.55 -16.77 7.50
N PRO A 260 -8.05 -16.12 8.56
CA PRO A 260 -7.54 -16.31 9.93
C PRO A 260 -7.68 -17.74 10.44
N ASP A 261 -8.63 -18.50 9.91
CA ASP A 261 -8.92 -19.90 10.25
C ASP A 261 -7.96 -20.90 9.61
N GLY A 262 -7.28 -20.55 8.51
CA GLY A 262 -6.39 -21.44 7.78
C GLY A 262 -6.35 -21.11 6.29
N TYR A 263 -5.97 -22.10 5.47
CA TYR A 263 -5.99 -21.93 4.01
C TYR A 263 -6.76 -23.05 3.31
N VAL A 264 -7.22 -22.75 2.12
CA VAL A 264 -7.80 -23.70 1.17
C VAL A 264 -6.78 -23.99 0.08
N TYR A 265 -6.61 -25.27 -0.26
CA TYR A 265 -5.92 -25.72 -1.46
C TYR A 265 -6.92 -26.35 -2.42
N ASP A 266 -7.09 -25.75 -3.60
CA ASP A 266 -7.95 -26.22 -4.65
C ASP A 266 -7.13 -26.66 -5.87
N PRO A 267 -6.89 -27.95 -6.08
CA PRO A 267 -6.10 -28.43 -7.21
C PRO A 267 -6.72 -28.15 -8.57
N ASP A 268 -8.03 -27.95 -8.63
CA ASP A 268 -8.74 -27.61 -9.87
C ASP A 268 -8.58 -26.14 -10.28
N GLY A 269 -8.12 -25.32 -9.34
CA GLY A 269 -7.95 -23.89 -9.49
C GLY A 269 -9.19 -23.08 -9.07
N ILE A 270 -8.95 -21.84 -8.67
CA ILE A 270 -9.97 -20.88 -8.23
C ILE A 270 -10.29 -19.98 -9.41
N SER A 271 -11.36 -20.30 -10.15
CA SER A 271 -11.79 -19.58 -11.36
C SER A 271 -13.30 -19.60 -11.52
N GLY A 272 -13.85 -18.75 -12.38
CA GLY A 272 -15.28 -18.67 -12.63
C GLY A 272 -16.09 -18.36 -11.36
N ASP A 273 -17.14 -19.12 -11.11
CA ASP A 273 -18.03 -18.99 -9.95
C ASP A 273 -17.32 -19.10 -8.60
N LYS A 274 -16.15 -19.74 -8.55
CA LYS A 274 -15.33 -19.81 -7.32
C LYS A 274 -14.76 -18.44 -6.93
N ILE A 275 -14.48 -17.57 -7.91
CA ILE A 275 -14.06 -16.19 -7.66
C ILE A 275 -15.22 -15.37 -7.08
N ASP A 276 -16.43 -15.55 -7.62
CA ASP A 276 -17.64 -14.89 -7.09
C ASP A 276 -17.92 -15.36 -5.66
N TYR A 277 -17.68 -16.64 -5.38
CA TYR A 277 -17.84 -17.20 -4.03
C TYR A 277 -16.86 -16.59 -3.00
N MET A 278 -15.69 -16.12 -3.42
CA MET A 278 -14.82 -15.35 -2.51
C MET A 278 -15.51 -14.08 -1.99
N LEU A 279 -16.30 -13.40 -2.84
CA LEU A 279 -17.08 -12.23 -2.44
C LEU A 279 -18.20 -12.60 -1.47
N GLU A 280 -18.87 -13.75 -1.68
CA GLU A 280 -19.89 -14.27 -0.75
C GLU A 280 -19.29 -14.57 0.62
N LEU A 281 -18.13 -15.26 0.67
CA LEU A 281 -17.40 -15.56 1.91
C LEU A 281 -17.07 -14.28 2.68
N ARG A 282 -16.59 -13.28 1.97
CA ARG A 282 -16.26 -11.99 2.56
C ARG A 282 -17.51 -11.24 3.06
N ALA A 283 -18.61 -11.24 2.29
CA ALA A 283 -19.85 -10.59 2.65
C ALA A 283 -20.53 -11.24 3.86
N SER A 284 -20.22 -12.52 4.15
CA SER A 284 -20.74 -13.22 5.33
C SER A 284 -20.33 -12.59 6.67
N GLY A 285 -19.21 -11.86 6.68
CA GLY A 285 -18.67 -11.24 7.89
C GLY A 285 -18.07 -12.21 8.91
N ASN A 286 -18.01 -13.51 8.61
CA ASN A 286 -17.48 -14.54 9.51
C ASN A 286 -15.94 -14.61 9.52
N ASP A 287 -15.31 -13.97 8.53
CA ASP A 287 -13.85 -13.87 8.37
C ASP A 287 -13.13 -15.23 8.33
N ILE A 288 -13.75 -16.26 7.69
CA ILE A 288 -13.23 -17.62 7.56
C ILE A 288 -13.33 -18.12 6.10
N VAL A 289 -12.43 -19.04 5.70
CA VAL A 289 -12.40 -19.66 4.37
C VAL A 289 -12.80 -21.14 4.35
N ALA A 290 -12.94 -21.80 5.51
CA ALA A 290 -13.32 -23.20 5.61
C ALA A 290 -14.59 -23.58 4.79
N PRO A 291 -15.65 -22.74 4.71
CA PRO A 291 -16.86 -23.06 3.92
C PRO A 291 -16.59 -23.26 2.43
N TYR A 292 -15.46 -22.76 1.89
CA TYR A 292 -15.08 -23.00 0.51
C TYR A 292 -14.88 -24.50 0.23
N ALA A 293 -14.17 -25.21 1.10
CA ALA A 293 -13.95 -26.65 0.93
C ALA A 293 -15.20 -27.50 1.16
N GLU A 294 -16.19 -26.97 1.88
CA GLU A 294 -17.51 -27.60 2.01
C GLU A 294 -18.30 -27.51 0.72
N LYS A 295 -18.23 -26.34 0.03
CA LYS A 295 -18.92 -26.10 -1.25
C LYS A 295 -18.24 -26.80 -2.43
N TYR A 296 -16.89 -26.90 -2.42
CA TYR A 296 -16.10 -27.50 -3.50
C TYR A 296 -15.32 -28.72 -2.99
N PRO A 297 -15.85 -29.96 -3.16
CA PRO A 297 -15.34 -31.17 -2.51
C PRO A 297 -13.90 -31.58 -2.89
N ASN A 298 -13.37 -31.14 -4.04
CA ASN A 298 -12.00 -31.40 -4.44
C ASN A 298 -11.00 -30.48 -3.71
N ALA A 299 -11.48 -29.39 -3.14
CA ALA A 299 -10.66 -28.49 -2.35
C ALA A 299 -10.41 -29.06 -0.93
N LYS A 300 -9.27 -28.75 -0.37
CA LYS A 300 -8.87 -29.16 0.99
C LYS A 300 -8.69 -27.94 1.86
N PHE A 301 -9.31 -27.93 3.02
CA PHE A 301 -9.06 -26.93 4.06
C PHE A 301 -7.99 -27.41 5.03
N VAL A 302 -7.02 -26.55 5.34
CA VAL A 302 -5.95 -26.81 6.31
C VAL A 302 -6.03 -25.76 7.40
N ALA A 303 -6.49 -26.17 8.58
CA ALA A 303 -6.74 -25.27 9.71
C ALA A 303 -5.44 -24.71 10.31
N GLY A 304 -5.45 -23.44 10.69
CA GLY A 304 -4.39 -22.77 11.44
C GLY A 304 -3.05 -22.62 10.71
N ARG A 305 -2.99 -22.90 9.41
CA ARG A 305 -1.76 -22.81 8.60
C ARG A 305 -1.92 -21.80 7.47
N ARG A 306 -0.79 -21.38 6.90
CA ARG A 306 -0.70 -20.49 5.73
C ARG A 306 -0.27 -21.27 4.49
N PRO A 307 -0.55 -20.80 3.26
CA PRO A 307 -0.42 -21.59 2.05
C PRO A 307 1.03 -21.79 1.56
N TRP A 308 2.04 -21.34 2.29
CA TRP A 308 3.42 -21.28 1.83
C TRP A 308 4.15 -22.64 1.80
N GLU A 309 3.51 -23.69 2.28
CA GLU A 309 3.98 -25.07 2.13
C GLU A 309 3.55 -25.72 0.81
N VAL A 310 2.56 -25.12 0.13
CA VAL A 310 2.06 -25.65 -1.16
C VAL A 310 3.08 -25.40 -2.26
N LYS A 311 3.41 -26.45 -3.01
CA LYS A 311 4.31 -26.32 -4.15
C LYS A 311 3.63 -25.58 -5.28
N VAL A 312 4.12 -24.39 -5.62
CA VAL A 312 3.62 -23.51 -6.66
C VAL A 312 4.76 -22.81 -7.41
N ASP A 313 4.46 -22.27 -8.57
CA ASP A 313 5.40 -21.45 -9.34
C ASP A 313 5.51 -20.02 -8.80
N ILE A 314 4.42 -19.45 -8.31
CA ILE A 314 4.32 -18.04 -7.90
C ILE A 314 3.67 -17.96 -6.53
N ALA A 315 4.24 -17.18 -5.62
CA ALA A 315 3.70 -16.91 -4.29
C ALA A 315 3.36 -15.42 -4.14
N LEU A 316 2.10 -15.13 -3.78
CA LEU A 316 1.56 -13.78 -3.66
C LEU A 316 0.97 -13.55 -2.27
N PRO A 317 1.74 -13.02 -1.32
CA PRO A 317 1.19 -12.53 -0.05
C PRO A 317 0.18 -11.39 -0.32
N CYS A 318 -1.09 -11.60 0.05
CA CYS A 318 -2.20 -10.66 -0.19
C CYS A 318 -3.04 -10.37 1.06
N ALA A 319 -2.65 -10.86 2.23
CA ALA A 319 -3.44 -10.75 3.45
C ALA A 319 -2.90 -9.68 4.41
N THR A 320 -1.98 -10.05 5.28
CA THR A 320 -1.56 -9.22 6.40
C THR A 320 -0.05 -9.01 6.47
N GLN A 321 0.35 -8.07 7.31
CA GLN A 321 1.75 -7.80 7.60
C GLN A 321 2.41 -9.03 8.24
N ASN A 322 3.68 -9.31 7.85
CA ASN A 322 4.52 -10.39 8.40
C ASN A 322 3.88 -11.79 8.32
N GLU A 323 3.07 -12.03 7.29
CA GLU A 323 2.40 -13.30 7.11
C GLU A 323 3.29 -14.41 6.53
N LEU A 324 4.41 -14.06 5.91
CA LEU A 324 5.40 -14.98 5.35
C LEU A 324 6.72 -14.80 6.10
N ASN A 325 7.08 -15.78 6.90
CA ASN A 325 8.27 -15.74 7.75
C ASN A 325 9.47 -16.48 7.12
N GLY A 326 10.62 -16.53 7.84
CA GLY A 326 11.84 -17.17 7.33
C GLY A 326 11.68 -18.66 7.05
N GLU A 327 10.90 -19.41 7.85
CA GLU A 327 10.61 -20.83 7.60
C GLU A 327 9.76 -21.00 6.33
N ASP A 328 8.75 -20.17 6.14
CA ASP A 328 7.92 -20.14 4.93
C ASP A 328 8.77 -19.84 3.69
N ALA A 329 9.70 -18.90 3.79
CA ALA A 329 10.62 -18.56 2.70
C ALA A 329 11.51 -19.76 2.33
N CYS A 330 12.07 -20.46 3.33
CA CYS A 330 12.84 -21.68 3.10
C CYS A 330 12.01 -22.78 2.42
N ASN A 331 10.74 -22.93 2.80
CA ASN A 331 9.83 -23.89 2.18
C ASN A 331 9.57 -23.54 0.69
N LEU A 332 9.29 -22.28 0.38
CA LEU A 332 9.10 -21.80 -0.99
C LEU A 332 10.35 -22.00 -1.85
N ILE A 333 11.54 -21.69 -1.33
CA ILE A 333 12.82 -21.89 -2.02
C ILE A 333 13.05 -23.39 -2.29
N LYS A 334 12.86 -24.25 -1.28
CA LYS A 334 12.97 -25.70 -1.41
C LYS A 334 12.00 -26.27 -2.45
N ASN A 335 10.80 -25.71 -2.53
CA ASN A 335 9.78 -26.09 -3.51
C ASN A 335 10.02 -25.51 -4.90
N SER A 336 11.13 -24.78 -5.10
CA SER A 336 11.55 -24.19 -6.37
C SER A 336 10.53 -23.15 -6.90
N VAL A 337 9.98 -22.32 -6.02
CA VAL A 337 9.14 -21.19 -6.44
C VAL A 337 9.93 -20.28 -7.39
N LEU A 338 9.30 -19.84 -8.46
CA LEU A 338 9.94 -18.99 -9.48
C LEU A 338 9.93 -17.51 -9.09
N CYS A 339 8.82 -17.05 -8.49
CA CYS A 339 8.59 -15.64 -8.23
C CYS A 339 7.79 -15.43 -6.94
N ILE A 340 8.19 -14.43 -6.15
CA ILE A 340 7.47 -13.96 -4.98
C ILE A 340 7.17 -12.45 -5.17
N GLY A 341 5.90 -12.08 -5.14
CA GLY A 341 5.46 -10.68 -5.23
C GLY A 341 4.60 -10.30 -4.03
N GLU A 342 5.09 -9.39 -3.18
CA GLU A 342 4.30 -8.89 -2.06
C GLU A 342 3.20 -7.96 -2.54
N ILE A 343 1.95 -8.42 -2.52
CA ILE A 343 0.80 -7.55 -2.81
C ILE A 343 0.23 -6.95 -1.51
N SER A 344 0.41 -7.62 -0.37
CA SER A 344 0.13 -7.03 0.95
C SER A 344 1.17 -5.97 1.35
N ASN A 345 0.85 -5.17 2.36
CA ASN A 345 1.81 -4.25 2.94
C ASN A 345 2.73 -5.02 3.91
N MET A 346 4.04 -5.04 3.62
CA MET A 346 5.05 -5.73 4.43
C MET A 346 4.66 -7.18 4.72
N GLY A 347 4.29 -7.94 3.68
CA GLY A 347 3.83 -9.33 3.80
C GLY A 347 4.90 -10.30 4.29
N CYS A 348 6.16 -10.06 3.93
CA CYS A 348 7.30 -10.88 4.33
C CYS A 348 8.01 -10.28 5.55
N THR A 349 8.49 -11.13 6.45
CA THR A 349 9.38 -10.71 7.55
C THR A 349 10.78 -10.38 7.01
N PRO A 350 11.61 -9.60 7.74
CA PRO A 350 13.00 -9.32 7.34
C PRO A 350 13.80 -10.58 7.05
N GLU A 351 13.66 -11.62 7.86
CA GLU A 351 14.36 -12.90 7.67
C GLU A 351 13.94 -13.62 6.38
N ALA A 352 12.67 -13.50 6.00
CA ALA A 352 12.17 -14.03 4.72
C ALA A 352 12.75 -13.26 3.54
N ILE A 353 12.80 -11.94 3.63
CA ILE A 353 13.36 -11.05 2.59
C ILE A 353 14.85 -11.37 2.40
N ASP A 354 15.61 -11.46 3.49
CA ASP A 354 17.04 -11.81 3.46
C ASP A 354 17.25 -13.18 2.80
N ALA A 355 16.47 -14.19 3.17
CA ALA A 355 16.54 -15.52 2.55
C ALA A 355 16.28 -15.47 1.03
N PHE A 356 15.31 -14.67 0.57
CA PHE A 356 15.05 -14.51 -0.87
C PHE A 356 16.18 -13.80 -1.60
N ILE A 357 16.76 -12.75 -1.02
CA ILE A 357 17.87 -11.99 -1.62
C ILE A 357 19.15 -12.85 -1.67
N GLU A 358 19.51 -13.52 -0.58
CA GLU A 358 20.69 -14.40 -0.50
C GLU A 358 20.64 -15.53 -1.51
N ASN A 359 19.46 -16.10 -1.75
CA ASN A 359 19.25 -17.12 -2.76
C ASN A 359 18.97 -16.57 -4.16
N LYS A 360 19.10 -15.25 -4.37
CA LYS A 360 18.86 -14.56 -5.65
C LYS A 360 17.50 -14.91 -6.28
N MET A 361 16.49 -15.02 -5.42
CA MET A 361 15.12 -15.29 -5.87
C MET A 361 14.55 -14.08 -6.61
N LEU A 362 13.59 -14.35 -7.49
CA LEU A 362 12.80 -13.31 -8.16
C LEU A 362 11.75 -12.81 -7.14
N TYR A 363 12.18 -11.90 -6.28
CA TYR A 363 11.37 -11.34 -5.19
C TYR A 363 11.22 -9.83 -5.34
N ALA A 364 10.01 -9.30 -5.15
CA ALA A 364 9.75 -7.86 -5.16
C ALA A 364 8.91 -7.41 -3.94
N PRO A 365 9.27 -6.25 -3.34
CA PRO A 365 8.67 -5.74 -2.11
C PRO A 365 7.32 -5.09 -2.34
N GLY A 366 6.51 -5.05 -1.29
CA GLY A 366 5.16 -4.49 -1.33
C GLY A 366 5.07 -3.07 -1.86
N LYS A 367 5.99 -2.19 -1.50
CA LYS A 367 5.98 -0.78 -1.97
C LYS A 367 5.98 -0.62 -3.49
N ALA A 368 6.54 -1.57 -4.23
CA ALA A 368 6.51 -1.60 -5.70
C ALA A 368 5.31 -2.41 -6.20
N VAL A 369 5.15 -3.64 -5.72
CA VAL A 369 4.15 -4.59 -6.21
C VAL A 369 2.72 -4.14 -5.89
N ASN A 370 2.48 -3.58 -4.71
CA ASN A 370 1.13 -3.15 -4.30
C ASN A 370 0.80 -1.69 -4.67
N ALA A 371 1.62 -1.04 -5.48
CA ALA A 371 1.41 0.35 -5.87
C ALA A 371 0.13 0.59 -6.70
N GLY A 372 -0.51 -0.48 -7.20
CA GLY A 372 -1.73 -0.38 -7.99
C GLY A 372 -2.86 0.39 -7.30
N GLY A 373 -3.03 0.20 -5.99
CA GLY A 373 -4.06 0.93 -5.23
C GLY A 373 -3.83 2.44 -5.21
N VAL A 374 -2.60 2.89 -4.93
CA VAL A 374 -2.28 4.32 -4.93
C VAL A 374 -2.19 4.88 -6.34
N ALA A 375 -1.76 4.10 -7.33
CA ALA A 375 -1.80 4.50 -8.74
C ALA A 375 -3.23 4.81 -9.18
N THR A 376 -4.18 3.93 -8.89
CA THR A 376 -5.60 4.17 -9.20
C THR A 376 -6.18 5.35 -8.41
N SER A 377 -5.70 5.59 -7.18
CA SER A 377 -6.06 6.83 -6.46
C SER A 377 -5.57 8.08 -7.21
N GLY A 378 -4.38 8.07 -7.79
CA GLY A 378 -3.89 9.16 -8.64
C GLY A 378 -4.69 9.31 -9.93
N LEU A 379 -5.15 8.20 -10.52
CA LEU A 379 -6.06 8.23 -11.68
C LEU A 379 -7.44 8.80 -11.28
N GLU A 380 -7.94 8.53 -10.09
CA GLU A 380 -9.15 9.17 -9.55
C GLU A 380 -8.97 10.68 -9.42
N MET A 381 -7.82 11.14 -8.90
CA MET A 381 -7.51 12.57 -8.85
C MET A 381 -7.52 13.20 -10.26
N SER A 382 -6.93 12.54 -11.25
CA SER A 382 -6.91 13.02 -12.63
C SER A 382 -8.32 13.12 -13.23
N GLN A 383 -9.16 12.10 -13.04
CA GLN A 383 -10.56 12.11 -13.45
C GLN A 383 -11.33 13.27 -12.81
N ASN A 384 -11.11 13.49 -11.50
CA ASN A 384 -11.76 14.58 -10.77
C ASN A 384 -11.33 15.95 -11.28
N ALA A 385 -10.04 16.16 -11.54
CA ALA A 385 -9.50 17.41 -12.07
C ALA A 385 -10.05 17.73 -13.48
N MET A 386 -10.32 16.70 -14.27
CA MET A 386 -10.89 16.83 -15.62
C MET A 386 -12.43 16.93 -15.60
N HIS A 387 -13.07 16.71 -14.46
CA HIS A 387 -14.54 16.57 -14.33
C HIS A 387 -15.11 15.48 -15.25
N MET A 388 -14.37 14.36 -15.40
CA MET A 388 -14.74 13.23 -16.27
C MET A 388 -14.58 11.92 -15.50
N SER A 389 -15.31 10.90 -15.95
CA SER A 389 -15.14 9.52 -15.51
C SER A 389 -14.62 8.67 -16.67
N TRP A 390 -13.63 7.84 -16.42
CA TRP A 390 -13.11 6.88 -17.38
C TRP A 390 -13.81 5.54 -17.24
N SER A 391 -13.92 4.80 -18.33
CA SER A 391 -14.36 3.40 -18.32
C SER A 391 -13.39 2.52 -17.54
N ALA A 392 -13.86 1.34 -17.10
CA ALA A 392 -13.01 0.36 -16.43
C ALA A 392 -11.78 -0.02 -17.27
N LYS A 393 -11.96 -0.14 -18.58
CA LYS A 393 -10.85 -0.44 -19.51
C LYS A 393 -9.81 0.67 -19.55
N GLU A 394 -10.23 1.93 -19.63
CA GLU A 394 -9.29 3.06 -19.64
C GLU A 394 -8.49 3.17 -18.34
N VAL A 395 -9.13 2.92 -17.19
CA VAL A 395 -8.45 2.90 -15.90
C VAL A 395 -7.47 1.73 -15.82
N ASP A 396 -7.87 0.53 -16.24
CA ASP A 396 -7.03 -0.68 -16.22
C ASP A 396 -5.83 -0.56 -17.16
N ASP A 397 -6.02 -0.04 -18.38
CA ASP A 397 -4.93 0.21 -19.33
C ASP A 397 -3.88 1.19 -18.75
N LYS A 398 -4.33 2.27 -18.10
CA LYS A 398 -3.44 3.23 -17.44
C LYS A 398 -2.74 2.61 -16.23
N LEU A 399 -3.45 1.82 -15.43
CA LEU A 399 -2.88 1.08 -14.31
C LEU A 399 -1.78 0.14 -14.79
N HIS A 400 -2.02 -0.61 -15.86
CA HIS A 400 -1.02 -1.49 -16.46
C HIS A 400 0.24 -0.72 -16.88
N GLN A 401 0.09 0.42 -17.58
CA GLN A 401 1.20 1.28 -17.99
C GLN A 401 2.01 1.79 -16.78
N ILE A 402 1.34 2.22 -15.70
CA ILE A 402 2.01 2.69 -14.49
C ILE A 402 2.80 1.56 -13.84
N MET A 403 2.22 0.36 -13.69
CA MET A 403 2.91 -0.78 -13.08
C MET A 403 4.10 -1.25 -13.92
N TYR A 404 3.99 -1.19 -15.26
CA TYR A 404 5.12 -1.41 -16.14
C TYR A 404 6.24 -0.40 -15.90
N GLY A 405 5.92 0.89 -15.82
CA GLY A 405 6.90 1.94 -15.53
C GLY A 405 7.59 1.78 -14.17
N ILE A 406 6.85 1.34 -13.14
CA ILE A 406 7.43 1.03 -11.82
C ILE A 406 8.44 -0.10 -11.94
N HIS A 407 8.07 -1.17 -12.63
CA HIS A 407 8.97 -2.31 -12.86
C HIS A 407 10.27 -1.88 -13.57
N GLU A 408 10.18 -1.10 -14.65
CA GLU A 408 11.34 -0.59 -15.38
C GLU A 408 12.28 0.23 -14.49
N GLN A 409 11.73 1.09 -13.61
CA GLN A 409 12.54 1.85 -12.67
C GLN A 409 13.23 0.94 -11.64
N CYS A 410 12.51 -0.08 -11.13
CA CYS A 410 13.12 -1.06 -10.22
C CYS A 410 14.24 -1.86 -10.89
N VAL A 411 14.09 -2.25 -12.15
CA VAL A 411 15.15 -2.92 -12.94
C VAL A 411 16.34 -2.01 -13.13
N LYS A 412 16.11 -0.75 -13.54
CA LYS A 412 17.16 0.24 -13.77
C LYS A 412 18.10 0.43 -12.58
N TYR A 413 17.54 0.53 -11.39
CA TYR A 413 18.29 0.81 -10.15
C TYR A 413 18.63 -0.43 -9.34
N GLY A 414 18.01 -1.57 -9.61
CA GLY A 414 18.19 -2.82 -8.85
C GLY A 414 19.05 -3.86 -9.54
N THR A 415 19.45 -3.66 -10.81
CA THR A 415 20.29 -4.63 -11.51
C THR A 415 21.71 -4.62 -10.97
N GLU A 416 22.14 -5.77 -10.45
CA GLU A 416 23.47 -5.99 -9.93
C GLU A 416 24.46 -6.40 -11.07
N PRO A 417 25.79 -6.30 -10.84
CA PRO A 417 26.80 -6.61 -11.86
C PRO A 417 26.72 -8.03 -12.45
N ASP A 418 26.19 -8.99 -11.70
CA ASP A 418 25.99 -10.37 -12.12
C ASP A 418 24.68 -10.62 -12.87
N GLY A 419 23.88 -9.56 -13.09
CA GLY A 419 22.58 -9.64 -13.77
C GLY A 419 21.41 -10.03 -12.87
N TYR A 420 21.64 -10.19 -11.56
CA TYR A 420 20.56 -10.32 -10.59
C TYR A 420 19.83 -8.98 -10.44
N ILE A 421 18.50 -9.00 -10.32
CA ILE A 421 17.70 -7.81 -10.07
C ILE A 421 17.23 -7.82 -8.62
N ASN A 422 17.83 -6.97 -7.80
CA ASN A 422 17.39 -6.71 -6.45
C ASN A 422 16.27 -5.67 -6.46
N TYR A 423 15.02 -6.12 -6.53
CA TYR A 423 13.86 -5.23 -6.59
C TYR A 423 13.65 -4.40 -5.32
N VAL A 424 14.14 -4.86 -4.16
CA VAL A 424 14.09 -4.08 -2.91
C VAL A 424 14.96 -2.83 -3.04
N LYS A 425 16.21 -3.02 -3.43
CA LYS A 425 17.16 -1.93 -3.70
C LYS A 425 16.65 -1.02 -4.81
N GLY A 426 16.18 -1.64 -5.92
CA GLY A 426 15.64 -0.91 -7.07
C GLY A 426 14.48 0.01 -6.71
N ALA A 427 13.50 -0.47 -5.94
CA ALA A 427 12.35 0.31 -5.51
C ALA A 427 12.75 1.47 -4.57
N ASN A 428 13.63 1.22 -3.60
CA ASN A 428 14.09 2.24 -2.66
C ASN A 428 14.85 3.36 -3.38
N ILE A 429 15.79 3.01 -4.24
CA ILE A 429 16.60 3.99 -4.98
C ILE A 429 15.74 4.75 -6.00
N ALA A 430 14.88 4.08 -6.74
CA ALA A 430 14.01 4.74 -7.74
C ALA A 430 13.10 5.79 -7.09
N GLY A 431 12.44 5.44 -5.98
CA GLY A 431 11.61 6.38 -5.23
C GLY A 431 12.40 7.57 -4.68
N PHE A 432 13.55 7.29 -4.06
CA PHE A 432 14.44 8.33 -3.52
C PHE A 432 14.92 9.28 -4.61
N MET A 433 15.49 8.77 -5.72
CA MET A 433 16.08 9.60 -6.76
C MET A 433 15.07 10.56 -7.39
N LYS A 434 13.82 10.12 -7.57
CA LYS A 434 12.77 11.00 -8.10
C LYS A 434 12.49 12.18 -7.16
N VAL A 435 12.33 11.91 -5.86
CA VAL A 435 12.10 12.95 -4.85
C VAL A 435 13.31 13.86 -4.72
N ALA A 436 14.52 13.29 -4.65
CA ALA A 436 15.78 14.01 -4.55
C ALA A 436 15.97 15.00 -5.70
N HIS A 437 15.80 14.55 -6.94
CA HIS A 437 15.91 15.41 -8.12
C HIS A 437 14.88 16.55 -8.12
N ALA A 438 13.63 16.26 -7.71
CA ALA A 438 12.61 17.30 -7.59
C ALA A 438 12.96 18.35 -6.53
N MET A 439 13.41 17.90 -5.35
CA MET A 439 13.85 18.81 -4.27
C MET A 439 15.04 19.65 -4.71
N MET A 440 16.01 19.07 -5.43
CA MET A 440 17.17 19.80 -5.96
C MET A 440 16.77 20.84 -7.02
N ALA A 441 15.86 20.48 -7.92
CA ALA A 441 15.39 21.36 -8.99
C ALA A 441 14.59 22.56 -8.47
N GLN A 442 13.85 22.37 -7.37
CA GLN A 442 13.05 23.42 -6.72
C GLN A 442 13.87 24.32 -5.79
N GLY A 443 15.10 23.94 -5.45
CA GLY A 443 15.97 24.70 -4.57
C GLY A 443 15.68 24.49 -3.07
N ILE A 444 15.94 25.52 -2.28
CA ILE A 444 15.71 25.51 -0.83
C ILE A 444 14.44 26.32 -0.55
N VAL A 445 13.36 25.63 -0.34
CA VAL A 445 12.02 26.18 -0.08
C VAL A 445 11.45 25.66 1.21
#